data_784aac2f62804330a8e125864d26742f
#
_entry.id   784aac2f62804330a8e125864d26742f
#
_cell.length_a   1.000
_cell.length_b   1.000
_cell.length_c   1.000
_cell.angle_alpha   90.00
_cell.angle_beta   90.00
_cell.angle_gamma   90.00
#
_symmetry.space_group_name_H-M   'P 1'
#
loop_
_entity.id
_entity.type
_entity.pdbx_description
1 polymer ?
#
loop_
_entity_poly.entity_id
_entity_poly.type
_entity_poly.pdbx_seq_one_letter_code
_entity_poly.pdbx_strand_id
1 'polypeptide(L)'
;MEIYVFLPLGILVAGIVLQLVLSKTLSPRGKGWLAFLSGLAALISVLAMAPAINRGEVVKSTFYLWDQNVPFQFYLDGLGLIFALMAGGIGSAILLYCINYMAHETGGVTRFYVLMLTFIAGLISLVTSANLLLAYLSWELIGLCSYFLVGFWYKQAAAAKGARKVLVMTHIPGYGLLVAILLLYQQSGSFLWTDPAVSAAFTSGIFTLMLVAAMTKSVLFPLNTWIPEAMNAPTPVSALLHSACYVKAGVYLIARMYSLATWPQAWNNVVLALGCATILVGALFALVQTDLKRLLAYSTISQLGYIITGLG
;
A
#
# COMPACT_ATOMS: atom_id res chain seq x y z
N MET A 1 18.38 -18.68 3.30
CA MET A 1 17.03 -18.08 3.21
C MET A 1 17.03 -16.54 3.14
N GLU A 2 18.11 -15.89 3.48
CA GLU A 2 18.19 -14.41 3.54
C GLU A 2 17.94 -13.69 2.21
N ILE A 3 18.34 -14.24 1.08
CA ILE A 3 18.18 -13.62 -0.25
C ILE A 3 16.73 -13.66 -0.75
N TYR A 4 15.92 -14.59 -0.28
CA TYR A 4 14.56 -14.78 -0.80
C TYR A 4 13.61 -13.62 -0.53
N VAL A 5 13.82 -12.82 0.55
CA VAL A 5 12.96 -11.67 0.87
C VAL A 5 13.07 -10.56 -0.20
N PHE A 6 14.23 -10.43 -0.86
CA PHE A 6 14.44 -9.44 -1.93
C PHE A 6 13.91 -9.91 -3.29
N LEU A 7 13.73 -11.22 -3.46
CA LEU A 7 13.40 -11.78 -4.76
C LEU A 7 12.12 -11.19 -5.38
N PRO A 8 11.00 -11.03 -4.65
CA PRO A 8 9.81 -10.41 -5.21
C PRO A 8 10.05 -9.00 -5.73
N LEU A 9 10.82 -8.20 -4.97
CA LEU A 9 11.15 -6.83 -5.36
C LEU A 9 12.10 -6.80 -6.55
N GLY A 10 13.12 -7.63 -6.55
CA GLY A 10 14.07 -7.77 -7.67
C GLY A 10 13.38 -8.14 -8.98
N ILE A 11 12.43 -9.08 -8.94
CA ILE A 11 11.64 -9.50 -10.10
C ILE A 11 10.79 -8.32 -10.63
N LEU A 12 10.12 -7.59 -9.74
CA LEU A 12 9.30 -6.44 -10.15
C LEU A 12 10.14 -5.30 -10.72
N VAL A 13 11.29 -5.00 -10.11
CA VAL A 13 12.24 -3.99 -10.62
C VAL A 13 12.78 -4.43 -12.00
N ALA A 14 13.14 -5.70 -12.17
CA ALA A 14 13.54 -6.21 -13.48
C ALA A 14 12.42 -6.07 -14.52
N GLY A 15 11.17 -6.37 -14.13
CA GLY A 15 9.99 -6.15 -14.97
C GLY A 15 9.82 -4.69 -15.38
N ILE A 16 10.02 -3.75 -14.45
CA ILE A 16 9.97 -2.30 -14.73
C ILE A 16 11.05 -1.90 -15.73
N VAL A 17 12.29 -2.34 -15.51
CA VAL A 17 13.41 -2.06 -16.42
C VAL A 17 13.14 -2.62 -17.81
N LEU A 18 12.66 -3.86 -17.91
CA LEU A 18 12.31 -4.48 -19.18
C LEU A 18 11.17 -3.74 -19.89
N GLN A 19 10.15 -3.25 -19.15
CA GLN A 19 9.08 -2.41 -19.72
C GLN A 19 9.62 -1.12 -20.34
N LEU A 20 10.62 -0.51 -19.72
CA LEU A 20 11.24 0.72 -20.22
C LEU A 20 12.13 0.45 -21.45
N VAL A 21 13.00 -0.56 -21.36
CA VAL A 21 13.93 -0.93 -22.44
C VAL A 21 13.17 -1.40 -23.69
N LEU A 22 12.17 -2.25 -23.51
CA LEU A 22 11.37 -2.82 -24.59
C LEU A 22 10.16 -1.96 -24.97
N SER A 23 10.10 -0.71 -24.48
CA SER A 23 8.94 0.19 -24.66
C SER A 23 8.58 0.45 -26.13
N LYS A 24 9.58 0.47 -27.03
CA LYS A 24 9.42 0.72 -28.47
C LYS A 24 9.19 -0.55 -29.29
N THR A 25 9.56 -1.72 -28.78
CA THR A 25 9.52 -2.99 -29.52
C THR A 25 8.26 -3.80 -29.22
N LEU A 26 7.75 -3.74 -27.98
CA LEU A 26 6.59 -4.50 -27.59
C LEU A 26 5.27 -3.82 -27.97
N SER A 27 4.35 -4.61 -28.50
CA SER A 27 2.95 -4.22 -28.67
C SER A 27 2.28 -3.94 -27.33
N PRO A 28 1.15 -3.21 -27.28
CA PRO A 28 0.40 -3.00 -26.03
C PRO A 28 0.08 -4.29 -25.26
N ARG A 29 -0.31 -5.35 -25.98
CA ARG A 29 -0.53 -6.68 -25.39
C ARG A 29 0.75 -7.33 -24.88
N GLY A 30 1.87 -7.20 -25.62
CA GLY A 30 3.17 -7.71 -25.20
C GLY A 30 3.65 -7.07 -23.89
N LYS A 31 3.43 -5.76 -23.73
CA LYS A 31 3.69 -5.04 -22.48
C LYS A 31 2.83 -5.57 -21.33
N GLY A 32 1.56 -5.87 -21.60
CA GLY A 32 0.66 -6.47 -20.62
C GLY A 32 1.11 -7.85 -20.16
N TRP A 33 1.51 -8.72 -21.09
CA TRP A 33 2.06 -10.04 -20.77
C TRP A 33 3.34 -9.94 -19.93
N LEU A 34 4.25 -9.06 -20.30
CA LEU A 34 5.48 -8.84 -19.53
C LEU A 34 5.16 -8.40 -18.09
N ALA A 35 4.23 -7.45 -17.93
CA ALA A 35 3.81 -7.00 -16.60
C ALA A 35 3.16 -8.11 -15.78
N PHE A 36 2.24 -8.87 -16.39
CA PHE A 36 1.58 -10.00 -15.74
C PHE A 36 2.57 -11.07 -15.29
N LEU A 37 3.50 -11.49 -16.17
CA LEU A 37 4.51 -12.49 -15.84
C LEU A 37 5.44 -12.02 -14.72
N SER A 38 5.81 -10.75 -14.71
CA SER A 38 6.60 -10.16 -13.62
C SER A 38 5.84 -10.18 -12.29
N GLY A 39 4.55 -9.82 -12.28
CA GLY A 39 3.69 -9.87 -11.10
C GLY A 39 3.49 -11.30 -10.60
N LEU A 40 3.21 -12.25 -11.51
CA LEU A 40 3.02 -13.66 -11.19
C LEU A 40 4.31 -14.29 -10.61
N ALA A 41 5.48 -13.99 -11.19
CA ALA A 41 6.76 -14.47 -10.67
C ALA A 41 7.06 -13.91 -9.28
N ALA A 42 6.73 -12.64 -9.03
CA ALA A 42 6.82 -12.03 -7.70
C ALA A 42 5.88 -12.72 -6.70
N LEU A 43 4.63 -13.01 -7.09
CA LEU A 43 3.68 -13.76 -6.26
C LEU A 43 4.22 -15.16 -5.91
N ILE A 44 4.73 -15.89 -6.91
CA ILE A 44 5.30 -17.24 -6.70
C ILE A 44 6.46 -17.16 -5.71
N SER A 45 7.32 -16.15 -5.80
CA SER A 45 8.43 -15.96 -4.87
C SER A 45 7.98 -15.65 -3.43
N VAL A 46 6.85 -14.92 -3.26
CA VAL A 46 6.23 -14.73 -1.93
C VAL A 46 5.64 -16.04 -1.42
N LEU A 47 4.94 -16.80 -2.26
CA LEU A 47 4.37 -18.11 -1.90
C LEU A 47 5.45 -19.10 -1.48
N ALA A 48 6.64 -19.06 -2.08
CA ALA A 48 7.75 -19.93 -1.71
C ALA A 48 8.26 -19.70 -0.28
N MET A 49 8.00 -18.53 0.31
CA MET A 49 8.35 -18.22 1.70
C MET A 49 7.26 -18.63 2.72
N ALA A 50 6.04 -18.87 2.27
CA ALA A 50 4.91 -19.20 3.14
C ALA A 50 5.13 -20.45 4.03
N PRO A 51 5.76 -21.56 3.56
CA PRO A 51 6.00 -22.72 4.40
C PRO A 51 6.92 -22.44 5.61
N ALA A 52 7.92 -21.56 5.46
CA ALA A 52 8.81 -21.17 6.55
C ALA A 52 8.03 -20.36 7.61
N ILE A 53 7.23 -19.41 7.17
CA ILE A 53 6.42 -18.55 8.05
C ILE A 53 5.33 -19.35 8.76
N ASN A 54 4.72 -20.33 8.11
CA ASN A 54 3.73 -21.21 8.73
C ASN A 54 4.35 -22.12 9.83
N ARG A 55 5.67 -22.34 9.81
CA ARG A 55 6.41 -23.02 10.91
C ARG A 55 6.78 -22.07 12.05
N GLY A 56 6.36 -20.80 12.00
CA GLY A 56 6.71 -19.79 12.99
C GLY A 56 8.09 -19.15 12.77
N GLU A 57 8.75 -19.44 11.62
CA GLU A 57 10.00 -18.81 11.27
C GLU A 57 9.74 -17.40 10.70
N VAL A 58 10.70 -16.50 10.88
CA VAL A 58 10.70 -15.18 10.25
C VAL A 58 11.77 -15.15 9.18
N VAL A 59 11.40 -14.71 7.97
CA VAL A 59 12.37 -14.53 6.89
C VAL A 59 12.85 -13.08 6.92
N LYS A 60 14.13 -12.89 7.25
CA LYS A 60 14.73 -11.54 7.37
C LYS A 60 16.05 -11.46 6.60
N SER A 61 16.35 -10.29 6.09
CA SER A 61 17.65 -9.95 5.51
C SER A 61 17.97 -8.49 5.79
N THR A 62 19.23 -8.23 6.11
CA THR A 62 19.72 -6.89 6.46
C THR A 62 20.83 -6.49 5.53
N PHE A 63 20.82 -5.26 5.04
CA PHE A 63 21.93 -4.69 4.31
C PHE A 63 22.15 -3.23 4.75
N TYR A 64 23.37 -2.75 4.56
CA TYR A 64 23.78 -1.41 4.94
C TYR A 64 24.10 -0.62 3.68
N LEU A 65 23.39 0.52 3.47
CA LEU A 65 23.56 1.35 2.27
C LEU A 65 24.67 2.37 2.43
N TRP A 66 24.74 3.05 3.58
CA TRP A 66 25.76 4.08 3.82
C TRP A 66 26.21 4.25 5.26
N ASP A 67 25.51 3.70 6.26
CA ASP A 67 25.92 3.72 7.65
C ASP A 67 25.51 2.43 8.36
N GLN A 68 26.40 1.89 9.20
CA GLN A 68 26.11 0.70 10.01
C GLN A 68 25.02 0.94 11.07
N ASN A 69 24.77 2.22 11.42
CA ASN A 69 23.73 2.61 12.38
C ASN A 69 22.34 2.69 11.75
N VAL A 70 22.22 2.63 10.42
CA VAL A 70 20.93 2.66 9.70
C VAL A 70 20.77 1.41 8.85
N PRO A 71 20.48 0.26 9.47
CA PRO A 71 20.30 -0.98 8.73
C PRO A 71 18.99 -0.94 7.94
N PHE A 72 19.06 -1.22 6.65
CA PHE A 72 17.90 -1.51 5.83
C PHE A 72 17.58 -3.00 6.00
N GLN A 73 16.60 -3.29 6.84
CA GLN A 73 16.19 -4.65 7.11
C GLN A 73 14.84 -4.95 6.47
N PHE A 74 14.80 -6.01 5.69
CA PHE A 74 13.56 -6.64 5.24
C PHE A 74 13.19 -7.77 6.20
N TYR A 75 11.91 -7.87 6.50
CA TYR A 75 11.35 -8.73 7.51
C TYR A 75 9.96 -9.20 7.06
N LEU A 76 9.80 -10.49 6.88
CA LEU A 76 8.52 -11.08 6.51
C LEU A 76 8.06 -12.02 7.63
N ASP A 77 6.96 -11.65 8.26
CA ASP A 77 6.22 -12.44 9.24
C ASP A 77 4.83 -12.82 8.72
N GLY A 78 3.98 -13.42 9.53
CA GLY A 78 2.63 -13.81 9.16
C GLY A 78 1.76 -12.65 8.69
N LEU A 79 1.85 -11.49 9.37
CA LEU A 79 1.11 -10.28 8.96
C LEU A 79 1.60 -9.77 7.61
N GLY A 80 2.92 -9.61 7.45
CA GLY A 80 3.54 -9.20 6.19
C GLY A 80 3.21 -10.16 5.05
N LEU A 81 3.22 -11.48 5.31
CA LEU A 81 2.89 -12.50 4.32
C LEU A 81 1.47 -12.35 3.77
N ILE A 82 0.46 -12.17 4.64
CA ILE A 82 -0.94 -12.01 4.21
C ILE A 82 -1.07 -10.80 3.27
N PHE A 83 -0.50 -9.66 3.65
CA PHE A 83 -0.58 -8.45 2.83
C PHE A 83 0.27 -8.56 1.54
N ALA A 84 1.43 -9.23 1.57
CA ALA A 84 2.24 -9.48 0.38
C ALA A 84 1.53 -10.42 -0.60
N LEU A 85 0.85 -11.47 -0.11
CA LEU A 85 0.03 -12.37 -0.93
C LEU A 85 -1.17 -11.65 -1.56
N MET A 86 -1.82 -10.76 -0.81
CA MET A 86 -2.89 -9.92 -1.36
C MET A 86 -2.35 -8.98 -2.45
N ALA A 87 -1.21 -8.33 -2.23
CA ALA A 87 -0.59 -7.43 -3.19
C ALA A 87 -0.18 -8.16 -4.48
N GLY A 88 0.51 -9.27 -4.35
CA GLY A 88 0.96 -10.08 -5.48
C GLY A 88 -0.21 -10.79 -6.19
N GLY A 89 -1.12 -11.41 -5.44
CA GLY A 89 -2.23 -12.19 -5.99
C GLY A 89 -3.25 -11.34 -6.74
N ILE A 90 -3.84 -10.37 -6.06
CA ILE A 90 -4.83 -9.48 -6.67
C ILE A 90 -4.15 -8.58 -7.71
N GLY A 91 -2.92 -8.10 -7.43
CA GLY A 91 -2.13 -7.32 -8.38
C GLY A 91 -1.90 -8.07 -9.69
N SER A 92 -1.49 -9.34 -9.63
CA SER A 92 -1.28 -10.19 -10.82
C SER A 92 -2.59 -10.43 -11.58
N ALA A 93 -3.69 -10.71 -10.89
CA ALA A 93 -5.01 -10.89 -11.52
C ALA A 93 -5.46 -9.61 -12.26
N ILE A 94 -5.22 -8.44 -11.68
CA ILE A 94 -5.51 -7.16 -12.32
C ILE A 94 -4.59 -6.94 -13.53
N LEU A 95 -3.31 -7.26 -13.44
CA LEU A 95 -2.37 -7.15 -14.56
C LEU A 95 -2.80 -8.07 -15.73
N LEU A 96 -3.29 -9.27 -15.45
CA LEU A 96 -3.86 -10.18 -16.45
C LEU A 96 -5.07 -9.53 -17.16
N TYR A 97 -5.99 -8.94 -16.40
CA TYR A 97 -7.14 -8.21 -16.96
C TYR A 97 -6.70 -7.02 -17.82
N CYS A 98 -5.62 -6.32 -17.41
CA CYS A 98 -5.09 -5.16 -18.13
C CYS A 98 -4.60 -5.49 -19.54
N ILE A 99 -4.21 -6.75 -19.85
CA ILE A 99 -3.68 -7.14 -21.17
C ILE A 99 -4.64 -6.74 -22.29
N ASN A 100 -5.93 -7.06 -22.11
CA ASN A 100 -6.95 -6.73 -23.10
C ASN A 100 -7.52 -5.32 -22.88
N TYR A 101 -7.65 -4.87 -21.62
CA TYR A 101 -8.18 -3.55 -21.32
C TYR A 101 -7.34 -2.42 -21.91
N MET A 102 -6.00 -2.52 -21.79
CA MET A 102 -5.07 -1.50 -22.30
C MET A 102 -4.66 -1.72 -23.75
N ALA A 103 -5.12 -2.79 -24.41
CA ALA A 103 -4.76 -3.12 -25.78
C ALA A 103 -5.24 -2.07 -26.79
N HIS A 104 -6.32 -1.37 -26.48
CA HIS A 104 -6.95 -0.35 -27.34
C HIS A 104 -6.53 1.09 -27.01
N GLU A 105 -5.71 1.28 -25.96
CA GLU A 105 -5.20 2.59 -25.59
C GLU A 105 -4.11 3.04 -26.56
N THR A 106 -4.25 4.24 -27.10
CA THR A 106 -3.34 4.79 -28.12
C THR A 106 -2.07 5.46 -27.53
N GLY A 107 -2.02 5.66 -26.20
CA GLY A 107 -0.89 6.33 -25.56
C GLY A 107 -0.74 6.02 -24.08
N GLY A 108 0.50 6.14 -23.59
CA GLY A 108 0.79 5.99 -22.15
C GLY A 108 0.82 4.56 -21.62
N VAL A 109 0.69 3.53 -22.48
CA VAL A 109 0.62 2.12 -22.05
C VAL A 109 1.87 1.69 -21.28
N THR A 110 3.07 2.08 -21.73
CA THR A 110 4.31 1.80 -20.99
C THR A 110 4.30 2.45 -19.61
N ARG A 111 3.92 3.75 -19.54
CA ARG A 111 3.79 4.48 -18.27
C ARG A 111 2.80 3.78 -17.33
N PHE A 112 1.68 3.30 -17.86
CA PHE A 112 0.68 2.57 -17.08
C PHE A 112 1.28 1.32 -16.43
N TYR A 113 1.90 0.43 -17.21
CA TYR A 113 2.45 -0.83 -16.66
C TYR A 113 3.66 -0.60 -15.74
N VAL A 114 4.51 0.38 -16.04
CA VAL A 114 5.61 0.77 -15.13
C VAL A 114 5.05 1.23 -13.79
N LEU A 115 4.04 2.10 -13.78
CA LEU A 115 3.41 2.58 -12.54
C LEU A 115 2.69 1.46 -11.78
N MET A 116 2.01 0.54 -12.48
CA MET A 116 1.35 -0.61 -11.85
C MET A 116 2.36 -1.55 -11.17
N LEU A 117 3.47 -1.88 -11.84
CA LEU A 117 4.54 -2.70 -11.26
C LEU A 117 5.24 -1.99 -10.11
N THR A 118 5.53 -0.69 -10.25
CA THR A 118 6.12 0.12 -9.17
C THR A 118 5.20 0.20 -7.95
N PHE A 119 3.90 0.31 -8.19
CA PHE A 119 2.90 0.32 -7.12
C PHE A 119 2.88 -1.01 -6.36
N ILE A 120 2.86 -2.15 -7.06
CA ILE A 120 2.90 -3.49 -6.45
C ILE A 120 4.23 -3.69 -5.69
N ALA A 121 5.36 -3.27 -6.29
CA ALA A 121 6.66 -3.32 -5.64
C ALA A 121 6.70 -2.48 -4.35
N GLY A 122 6.16 -1.25 -4.40
CA GLY A 122 6.05 -0.38 -3.22
C GLY A 122 5.21 -0.99 -2.10
N LEU A 123 4.11 -1.69 -2.43
CA LEU A 123 3.30 -2.39 -1.45
C LEU A 123 4.02 -3.57 -0.82
N ILE A 124 4.69 -4.41 -1.62
CA ILE A 124 5.48 -5.52 -1.11
C ILE A 124 6.62 -4.98 -0.25
N SER A 125 7.32 -3.93 -0.69
CA SER A 125 8.36 -3.27 0.09
C SER A 125 7.84 -2.74 1.42
N LEU A 126 6.67 -2.10 1.45
CA LEU A 126 6.04 -1.58 2.66
C LEU A 126 5.81 -2.69 3.70
N VAL A 127 5.21 -3.80 3.27
CA VAL A 127 4.79 -4.87 4.20
C VAL A 127 5.91 -5.83 4.58
N THR A 128 7.03 -5.79 3.86
CA THR A 128 8.23 -6.56 4.17
C THR A 128 9.33 -5.72 4.85
N SER A 129 9.12 -4.42 5.08
CA SER A 129 10.12 -3.56 5.68
C SER A 129 10.09 -3.64 7.20
N ALA A 130 11.22 -3.96 7.84
CA ALA A 130 11.42 -3.77 9.28
C ALA A 130 11.92 -2.36 9.61
N ASN A 131 12.51 -1.66 8.66
CA ASN A 131 12.98 -0.31 8.84
C ASN A 131 11.83 0.68 8.59
N LEU A 132 11.49 1.49 9.60
CA LEU A 132 10.40 2.46 9.55
C LEU A 132 10.61 3.53 8.46
N LEU A 133 11.86 3.94 8.21
CA LEU A 133 12.16 4.92 7.15
C LEU A 133 11.94 4.31 5.77
N LEU A 134 12.34 3.05 5.54
CA LEU A 134 12.07 2.33 4.30
C LEU A 134 10.57 2.09 4.12
N ALA A 135 9.86 1.77 5.19
CA ALA A 135 8.40 1.67 5.18
C ALA A 135 7.75 3.00 4.77
N TYR A 136 8.24 4.13 5.29
CA TYR A 136 7.77 5.47 4.91
C TYR A 136 8.05 5.79 3.44
N LEU A 137 9.26 5.51 2.95
CA LEU A 137 9.59 5.72 1.53
C LEU A 137 8.67 4.90 0.62
N SER A 138 8.40 3.65 0.99
CA SER A 138 7.46 2.79 0.27
C SER A 138 6.02 3.32 0.35
N TRP A 139 5.61 3.85 1.51
CA TRP A 139 4.32 4.51 1.72
C TRP A 139 4.12 5.73 0.82
N GLU A 140 5.12 6.57 0.67
CA GLU A 140 5.07 7.73 -0.21
C GLU A 140 5.13 7.33 -1.69
N LEU A 141 5.94 6.31 -2.03
CA LEU A 141 6.04 5.77 -3.39
C LEU A 141 4.68 5.26 -3.90
N ILE A 142 3.95 4.48 -3.11
CA ILE A 142 2.61 4.02 -3.50
C ILE A 142 1.61 5.18 -3.61
N GLY A 143 1.76 6.21 -2.77
CA GLY A 143 0.99 7.45 -2.87
C GLY A 143 1.22 8.18 -4.19
N LEU A 144 2.47 8.35 -4.56
CA LEU A 144 2.87 9.00 -5.82
C LEU A 144 2.41 8.18 -7.04
N CYS A 145 2.57 6.86 -7.01
CA CYS A 145 2.06 5.99 -8.07
C CYS A 145 0.54 6.12 -8.21
N SER A 146 -0.19 6.19 -7.10
CA SER A 146 -1.65 6.37 -7.11
C SER A 146 -2.07 7.69 -7.76
N TYR A 147 -1.35 8.78 -7.47
CA TYR A 147 -1.56 10.08 -8.11
C TYR A 147 -1.45 9.98 -9.64
N PHE A 148 -0.35 9.40 -10.14
CA PHE A 148 -0.13 9.27 -11.59
C PHE A 148 -1.11 8.28 -12.25
N LEU A 149 -1.51 7.23 -11.56
CA LEU A 149 -2.47 6.25 -12.06
C LEU A 149 -3.89 6.81 -12.10
N VAL A 150 -4.33 7.53 -11.06
CA VAL A 150 -5.63 8.22 -11.06
C VAL A 150 -5.66 9.32 -12.13
N GLY A 151 -4.54 10.02 -12.30
CA GLY A 151 -4.34 11.01 -13.35
C GLY A 151 -3.94 10.41 -14.70
N PHE A 152 -4.18 9.13 -14.99
CA PHE A 152 -3.77 8.52 -16.26
C PHE A 152 -4.32 9.31 -17.45
N TRP A 153 -5.60 9.67 -17.42
CA TRP A 153 -6.25 10.54 -18.39
C TRP A 153 -6.20 12.02 -17.97
N TYR A 154 -5.01 12.54 -17.64
CA TYR A 154 -4.80 13.88 -17.07
C TYR A 154 -5.35 15.04 -17.94
N LYS A 155 -5.62 14.81 -19.22
CA LYS A 155 -6.29 15.78 -20.10
C LYS A 155 -7.78 15.98 -19.75
N GLN A 156 -8.38 15.02 -19.06
CA GLN A 156 -9.75 15.12 -18.57
C GLN A 156 -9.74 15.86 -17.21
N ALA A 157 -10.50 16.96 -17.11
CA ALA A 157 -10.54 17.80 -15.90
C ALA A 157 -10.92 17.00 -14.63
N ALA A 158 -11.86 16.05 -14.75
CA ALA A 158 -12.29 15.20 -13.64
C ALA A 158 -11.15 14.30 -13.13
N ALA A 159 -10.39 13.64 -14.03
CA ALA A 159 -9.27 12.80 -13.67
C ALA A 159 -8.13 13.63 -13.03
N ALA A 160 -7.82 14.81 -13.59
CA ALA A 160 -6.80 15.70 -13.03
C ALA A 160 -7.20 16.24 -11.64
N LYS A 161 -8.47 16.57 -11.42
CA LYS A 161 -9.01 17.00 -10.12
C LYS A 161 -8.94 15.87 -9.11
N GLY A 162 -9.37 14.65 -9.50
CA GLY A 162 -9.32 13.46 -8.66
C GLY A 162 -7.89 13.14 -8.24
N ALA A 163 -6.94 13.15 -9.19
CA ALA A 163 -5.53 12.89 -8.91
C ALA A 163 -4.94 13.89 -7.89
N ARG A 164 -5.18 15.20 -8.07
CA ARG A 164 -4.71 16.23 -7.12
C ARG A 164 -5.29 16.02 -5.73
N LYS A 165 -6.58 15.67 -5.63
CA LYS A 165 -7.21 15.39 -4.34
C LYS A 165 -6.59 14.17 -3.66
N VAL A 166 -6.34 13.09 -4.41
CA VAL A 166 -5.62 11.90 -3.91
C VAL A 166 -4.24 12.30 -3.38
N LEU A 167 -3.46 13.05 -4.16
CA LEU A 167 -2.13 13.49 -3.76
C LEU A 167 -2.16 14.25 -2.43
N VAL A 168 -2.95 15.33 -2.36
CA VAL A 168 -3.01 16.19 -1.17
C VAL A 168 -3.49 15.43 0.05
N MET A 169 -4.59 14.67 -0.10
CA MET A 169 -5.20 13.96 1.02
C MET A 169 -4.34 12.82 1.56
N THR A 170 -3.49 12.22 0.76
CA THR A 170 -2.69 11.05 1.19
C THR A 170 -1.25 11.40 1.57
N HIS A 171 -0.66 12.49 1.03
CA HIS A 171 0.72 12.88 1.32
C HIS A 171 0.81 13.82 2.53
N ILE A 172 -0.09 14.83 2.65
CA ILE A 172 -0.01 15.76 3.79
C ILE A 172 -0.08 15.03 5.14
N PRO A 173 -1.03 14.11 5.39
CA PRO A 173 -1.02 13.32 6.61
C PRO A 173 0.12 12.29 6.66
N GLY A 174 0.67 11.89 5.52
CA GLY A 174 1.88 11.07 5.41
C GLY A 174 3.09 11.73 6.07
N TYR A 175 3.20 13.06 6.03
CA TYR A 175 4.25 13.78 6.77
C TYR A 175 4.12 13.59 8.29
N GLY A 176 2.90 13.39 8.81
CA GLY A 176 2.69 13.02 10.21
C GLY A 176 3.35 11.68 10.56
N LEU A 177 3.29 10.70 9.64
CA LEU A 177 4.01 9.43 9.80
C LEU A 177 5.53 9.65 9.85
N LEU A 178 6.08 10.50 8.98
CA LEU A 178 7.51 10.83 9.01
C LEU A 178 7.91 11.46 10.34
N VAL A 179 7.13 12.43 10.83
CA VAL A 179 7.38 13.08 12.13
C VAL A 179 7.35 12.03 13.25
N ALA A 180 6.37 11.11 13.25
CA ALA A 180 6.29 10.03 14.22
C ALA A 180 7.55 9.14 14.22
N ILE A 181 8.03 8.77 13.01
CA ILE A 181 9.25 7.95 12.83
C ILE A 181 10.49 8.68 13.35
N LEU A 182 10.63 9.98 13.08
CA LEU A 182 11.76 10.78 13.55
C LEU A 182 11.74 10.95 15.08
N LEU A 183 10.55 11.12 15.68
CA LEU A 183 10.40 11.14 17.14
C LEU A 183 10.75 9.79 17.77
N LEU A 184 10.33 8.68 17.16
CA LEU A 184 10.73 7.34 17.60
C LEU A 184 12.25 7.18 17.55
N TYR A 185 12.87 7.57 16.44
CA TYR A 185 14.33 7.51 16.29
C TYR A 185 15.05 8.38 17.32
N GLN A 186 14.57 9.60 17.55
CA GLN A 186 15.16 10.52 18.54
C GLN A 186 15.15 9.93 19.96
N GLN A 187 14.11 9.15 20.30
CA GLN A 187 13.95 8.57 21.63
C GLN A 187 14.62 7.20 21.78
N SER A 188 14.64 6.40 20.71
CA SER A 188 15.13 5.00 20.74
C SER A 188 16.52 4.81 20.15
N GLY A 189 16.99 5.74 19.29
CA GLY A 189 18.20 5.57 18.50
C GLY A 189 18.10 4.56 17.35
N SER A 190 16.92 3.99 17.08
CA SER A 190 16.72 2.92 16.10
C SER A 190 15.54 3.21 15.15
N PHE A 191 15.68 2.82 13.86
CA PHE A 191 14.59 2.82 12.90
C PHE A 191 13.92 1.44 12.78
N LEU A 192 14.41 0.42 13.47
CA LEU A 192 13.85 -0.93 13.38
C LEU A 192 12.66 -1.08 14.32
N TRP A 193 11.46 -1.25 13.78
CA TRP A 193 10.27 -1.47 14.61
C TRP A 193 10.34 -2.81 15.39
N THR A 194 11.27 -3.71 15.05
CA THR A 194 11.56 -4.94 15.81
C THR A 194 12.44 -4.70 17.04
N ASP A 195 12.96 -3.49 17.21
CA ASP A 195 13.81 -3.12 18.35
C ASP A 195 12.94 -2.81 19.58
N PRO A 196 13.18 -3.44 20.74
CA PRO A 196 12.46 -3.16 21.98
C PRO A 196 12.53 -1.69 22.41
N ALA A 197 13.61 -0.96 22.09
CA ALA A 197 13.75 0.46 22.39
C ALA A 197 12.69 1.31 21.65
N VAL A 198 12.34 0.94 20.41
CA VAL A 198 11.27 1.59 19.63
C VAL A 198 9.91 1.35 20.29
N SER A 199 9.66 0.13 20.76
CA SER A 199 8.43 -0.18 21.52
C SER A 199 8.30 0.64 22.78
N ALA A 200 9.39 0.79 23.55
CA ALA A 200 9.42 1.59 24.80
C ALA A 200 9.23 3.09 24.54
N ALA A 201 9.64 3.60 23.38
CA ALA A 201 9.51 4.99 22.98
C ALA A 201 8.12 5.37 22.45
N PHE A 202 7.17 4.40 22.35
CA PHE A 202 5.87 4.60 21.71
C PHE A 202 4.91 5.36 22.64
N THR A 203 4.60 6.62 22.29
CA THR A 203 3.75 7.53 23.04
C THR A 203 2.39 7.78 22.38
N SER A 204 1.43 8.36 23.13
CA SER A 204 0.13 8.75 22.58
C SER A 204 0.22 9.78 21.44
N GLY A 205 1.23 10.65 21.48
CA GLY A 205 1.47 11.61 20.39
C GLY A 205 1.92 10.90 19.10
N ILE A 206 2.86 9.96 19.21
CA ILE A 206 3.32 9.13 18.10
C ILE A 206 2.17 8.29 17.54
N PHE A 207 1.38 7.65 18.41
CA PHE A 207 0.17 6.93 18.03
C PHE A 207 -0.77 7.79 17.19
N THR A 208 -1.08 9.01 17.66
CA THR A 208 -2.00 9.91 16.96
C THR A 208 -1.50 10.29 15.57
N LEU A 209 -0.21 10.62 15.43
CA LEU A 209 0.41 10.96 14.15
C LEU A 209 0.35 9.78 13.15
N MET A 210 0.68 8.58 13.60
CA MET A 210 0.60 7.36 12.79
C MET A 210 -0.84 6.99 12.45
N LEU A 211 -1.77 7.14 13.40
CA LEU A 211 -3.19 6.88 13.18
C LEU A 211 -3.78 7.81 12.12
N VAL A 212 -3.49 9.13 12.17
CA VAL A 212 -3.96 10.09 11.16
C VAL A 212 -3.44 9.73 9.76
N ALA A 213 -2.17 9.34 9.63
CA ALA A 213 -1.64 8.84 8.37
C ALA A 213 -2.37 7.57 7.89
N ALA A 214 -2.62 6.62 8.79
CA ALA A 214 -3.36 5.41 8.48
C ALA A 214 -4.82 5.70 8.07
N MET A 215 -5.48 6.62 8.75
CA MET A 215 -6.86 7.05 8.46
C MET A 215 -7.00 7.54 7.02
N THR A 216 -6.06 8.33 6.51
CA THR A 216 -6.12 8.85 5.14
C THR A 216 -5.94 7.76 4.10
N LYS A 217 -4.97 6.87 4.27
CA LYS A 217 -4.76 5.75 3.34
C LYS A 217 -5.92 4.76 3.40
N SER A 218 -6.42 4.42 4.60
CA SER A 218 -7.53 3.48 4.81
C SER A 218 -8.91 4.11 4.73
N VAL A 219 -9.00 5.36 4.26
CA VAL A 219 -10.28 6.04 3.96
C VAL A 219 -11.24 6.10 5.14
N LEU A 220 -10.69 6.19 6.37
CA LEU A 220 -11.51 6.26 7.57
C LEU A 220 -12.16 7.65 7.68
N PHE A 221 -13.38 7.68 8.22
CA PHE A 221 -14.05 8.93 8.47
C PHE A 221 -13.26 9.79 9.48
N PRO A 222 -13.11 11.10 9.23
CA PRO A 222 -13.67 11.93 8.16
C PRO A 222 -12.76 12.06 6.90
N LEU A 223 -11.65 11.33 6.80
CA LEU A 223 -10.63 11.49 5.76
C LEU A 223 -10.88 10.62 4.51
N ASN A 224 -12.13 10.26 4.25
CA ASN A 224 -12.55 9.33 3.20
C ASN A 224 -12.93 10.01 1.86
N THR A 225 -12.93 11.34 1.79
CA THR A 225 -13.54 12.09 0.67
C THR A 225 -12.78 12.02 -0.66
N TRP A 226 -11.55 11.49 -0.67
CA TRP A 226 -10.77 11.38 -1.90
C TRP A 226 -11.11 10.15 -2.73
N ILE A 227 -11.65 9.08 -2.10
CA ILE A 227 -11.85 7.80 -2.78
C ILE A 227 -12.94 7.85 -3.88
N PRO A 228 -14.09 8.51 -3.70
CA PRO A 228 -15.07 8.68 -4.78
C PRO A 228 -14.53 9.48 -5.98
N GLU A 229 -13.60 10.41 -5.74
CA GLU A 229 -12.96 11.20 -6.80
C GLU A 229 -11.89 10.37 -7.55
N ALA A 230 -11.25 9.41 -6.87
CA ALA A 230 -10.30 8.49 -7.49
C ALA A 230 -10.97 7.54 -8.51
N MET A 231 -12.31 7.42 -8.50
CA MET A 231 -13.07 6.60 -9.46
C MET A 231 -13.03 7.10 -10.90
N ASN A 232 -12.52 8.31 -11.15
CA ASN A 232 -12.25 8.80 -12.49
C ASN A 232 -11.05 8.12 -13.17
N ALA A 233 -10.33 7.26 -12.44
CA ALA A 233 -9.24 6.44 -12.96
C ALA A 233 -9.73 5.33 -13.92
N PRO A 234 -8.83 4.75 -14.76
CA PRO A 234 -9.11 3.50 -15.46
C PRO A 234 -9.58 2.41 -14.49
N THR A 235 -10.53 1.58 -14.91
CA THR A 235 -11.14 0.56 -14.02
C THR A 235 -10.14 -0.36 -13.34
N PRO A 236 -9.07 -0.85 -14.02
CA PRO A 236 -8.04 -1.67 -13.35
C PRO A 236 -7.30 -0.91 -12.23
N VAL A 237 -7.08 0.40 -12.40
CA VAL A 237 -6.48 1.25 -11.36
C VAL A 237 -7.41 1.34 -10.16
N SER A 238 -8.70 1.62 -10.39
CA SER A 238 -9.69 1.64 -9.31
C SER A 238 -9.73 0.29 -8.58
N ALA A 239 -9.69 -0.83 -9.30
CA ALA A 239 -9.63 -2.16 -8.70
C ALA A 239 -8.37 -2.34 -7.85
N LEU A 240 -7.18 -1.93 -8.32
CA LEU A 240 -5.93 -2.03 -7.56
C LEU A 240 -5.96 -1.18 -6.30
N LEU A 241 -6.45 0.06 -6.39
CA LEU A 241 -6.51 0.97 -5.25
C LEU A 241 -7.49 0.48 -4.18
N HIS A 242 -8.67 0.00 -4.57
CA HIS A 242 -9.75 -0.30 -3.63
C HIS A 242 -9.73 -1.74 -3.12
N SER A 243 -9.50 -2.73 -4.00
CA SER A 243 -9.61 -4.14 -3.62
C SER A 243 -8.29 -4.71 -3.11
N ALA A 244 -7.17 -4.39 -3.79
CA ALA A 244 -5.95 -5.11 -3.53
C ALA A 244 -5.22 -4.63 -2.29
N CYS A 245 -4.78 -3.36 -2.22
CA CYS A 245 -3.72 -3.08 -1.28
C CYS A 245 -3.59 -1.64 -0.82
N TYR A 246 -3.89 -0.62 -1.68
CA TYR A 246 -3.60 0.76 -1.31
C TYR A 246 -4.31 1.19 -0.03
N VAL A 247 -5.63 1.01 -0.01
CA VAL A 247 -6.46 1.35 1.16
C VAL A 247 -6.20 0.44 2.36
N LYS A 248 -5.59 -0.72 2.14
CA LYS A 248 -5.20 -1.64 3.22
C LYS A 248 -3.82 -1.36 3.80
N ALA A 249 -3.03 -0.47 3.19
CA ALA A 249 -1.75 -0.03 3.75
C ALA A 249 -1.91 0.64 5.13
N GLY A 250 -2.97 1.43 5.33
CA GLY A 250 -3.25 2.00 6.66
C GLY A 250 -3.76 0.95 7.65
N VAL A 251 -4.55 -0.04 7.20
CA VAL A 251 -4.92 -1.21 8.03
C VAL A 251 -3.67 -1.95 8.48
N TYR A 252 -2.73 -2.21 7.55
CA TYR A 252 -1.45 -2.82 7.86
C TYR A 252 -0.67 -2.01 8.90
N LEU A 253 -0.62 -0.68 8.75
CA LEU A 253 0.07 0.20 9.69
C LEU A 253 -0.56 0.10 11.09
N ILE A 254 -1.89 0.16 11.22
CA ILE A 254 -2.58 0.01 12.51
C ILE A 254 -2.30 -1.37 13.11
N ALA A 255 -2.44 -2.45 12.34
CA ALA A 255 -2.15 -3.80 12.80
C ALA A 255 -0.68 -3.95 13.23
N ARG A 256 0.26 -3.30 12.52
CA ARG A 256 1.68 -3.30 12.87
C ARG A 256 1.94 -2.51 14.15
N MET A 257 1.25 -1.39 14.38
CA MET A 257 1.35 -0.64 15.63
C MET A 257 0.93 -1.50 16.84
N TYR A 258 -0.08 -2.38 16.72
CA TYR A 258 -0.45 -3.33 17.77
C TYR A 258 0.67 -4.31 18.15
N SER A 259 1.56 -4.63 17.21
CA SER A 259 2.71 -5.49 17.49
C SER A 259 3.89 -4.74 18.11
N LEU A 260 3.87 -3.39 18.13
CA LEU A 260 4.96 -2.56 18.64
C LEU A 260 4.89 -2.30 20.14
N ALA A 261 3.69 -2.11 20.70
CA ALA A 261 3.53 -1.69 22.07
C ALA A 261 2.28 -2.28 22.73
N THR A 262 2.27 -2.34 24.06
CA THR A 262 1.03 -2.58 24.82
C THR A 262 0.10 -1.39 24.66
N TRP A 263 -1.09 -1.63 24.13
CA TRP A 263 -2.04 -0.58 23.85
C TRP A 263 -2.87 -0.23 25.07
N PRO A 264 -2.91 1.05 25.48
CA PRO A 264 -3.90 1.53 26.44
C PRO A 264 -5.32 1.33 25.91
N GLN A 265 -6.26 0.99 26.79
CA GLN A 265 -7.67 0.81 26.41
C GLN A 265 -8.26 2.04 25.68
N ALA A 266 -7.77 3.26 26.00
CA ALA A 266 -8.19 4.49 25.35
C ALA A 266 -7.89 4.48 23.82
N TRP A 267 -6.75 3.90 23.40
CA TRP A 267 -6.41 3.81 21.97
C TRP A 267 -7.30 2.79 21.25
N ASN A 268 -7.57 1.66 21.88
CA ASN A 268 -8.54 0.67 21.34
C ASN A 268 -9.89 1.33 21.12
N ASN A 269 -10.41 2.06 22.11
CA ASN A 269 -11.69 2.75 22.00
C ASN A 269 -11.72 3.79 20.87
N VAL A 270 -10.62 4.49 20.61
CA VAL A 270 -10.51 5.43 19.48
C VAL A 270 -10.57 4.69 18.16
N VAL A 271 -9.80 3.61 17.99
CA VAL A 271 -9.79 2.81 16.76
C VAL A 271 -11.17 2.17 16.51
N LEU A 272 -11.78 1.61 17.55
CA LEU A 272 -13.14 1.06 17.52
C LEU A 272 -14.17 2.10 17.07
N ALA A 273 -14.17 3.29 17.70
CA ALA A 273 -15.09 4.37 17.37
C ALA A 273 -14.94 4.86 15.92
N LEU A 274 -13.69 5.01 15.46
CA LEU A 274 -13.38 5.38 14.07
C LEU A 274 -13.87 4.30 13.09
N GLY A 275 -13.67 3.03 13.41
CA GLY A 275 -14.18 1.91 12.60
C GLY A 275 -15.69 1.94 12.49
N CYS A 276 -16.42 2.03 13.62
CA CYS A 276 -17.88 2.10 13.65
C CYS A 276 -18.43 3.32 12.87
N ALA A 277 -17.85 4.50 13.07
CA ALA A 277 -18.23 5.70 12.31
C ALA A 277 -18.03 5.52 10.81
N THR A 278 -16.92 4.89 10.42
CA THR A 278 -16.59 4.62 9.02
C THR A 278 -17.56 3.62 8.38
N ILE A 279 -17.98 2.58 9.11
CA ILE A 279 -19.02 1.62 8.66
C ILE A 279 -20.30 2.37 8.33
N LEU A 280 -20.81 3.17 9.28
CA LEU A 280 -22.07 3.88 9.14
C LEU A 280 -22.04 4.88 7.98
N VAL A 281 -21.01 5.72 7.92
CA VAL A 281 -20.84 6.72 6.86
C VAL A 281 -20.72 6.03 5.49
N GLY A 282 -19.89 5.00 5.38
CA GLY A 282 -19.73 4.25 4.13
C GLY A 282 -21.03 3.62 3.66
N ALA A 283 -21.77 2.94 4.55
CA ALA A 283 -23.04 2.30 4.22
C ALA A 283 -24.10 3.30 3.80
N LEU A 284 -24.30 4.40 4.57
CA LEU A 284 -25.30 5.42 4.28
C LEU A 284 -25.05 6.12 2.93
N PHE A 285 -23.78 6.46 2.64
CA PHE A 285 -23.46 7.10 1.36
C PHE A 285 -23.53 6.12 0.19
N ALA A 286 -23.31 4.82 0.40
CA ALA A 286 -23.48 3.81 -0.65
C ALA A 286 -24.93 3.71 -1.12
N LEU A 287 -25.91 3.81 -0.20
CA LEU A 287 -27.33 3.70 -0.49
C LEU A 287 -27.86 4.81 -1.45
N VAL A 288 -27.23 5.98 -1.47
CA VAL A 288 -27.68 7.13 -2.27
C VAL A 288 -26.90 7.27 -3.59
N GLN A 289 -25.95 6.35 -3.89
CA GLN A 289 -25.19 6.45 -5.14
C GLN A 289 -25.95 5.84 -6.32
N THR A 290 -25.95 6.54 -7.44
CA THR A 290 -26.48 6.08 -8.72
C THR A 290 -25.39 5.54 -9.65
N ASP A 291 -24.13 5.92 -9.44
CA ASP A 291 -22.97 5.45 -10.20
C ASP A 291 -22.37 4.23 -9.53
N LEU A 292 -22.22 3.13 -10.30
CA LEU A 292 -21.74 1.84 -9.81
C LEU A 292 -20.34 1.93 -9.20
N LYS A 293 -19.42 2.68 -9.83
CA LYS A 293 -18.06 2.83 -9.29
C LYS A 293 -18.06 3.57 -7.95
N ARG A 294 -18.89 4.62 -7.82
CA ARG A 294 -19.03 5.36 -6.57
C ARG A 294 -19.69 4.52 -5.48
N LEU A 295 -20.69 3.72 -5.83
CA LEU A 295 -21.31 2.77 -4.91
C LEU A 295 -20.26 1.80 -4.35
N LEU A 296 -19.44 1.20 -5.23
CA LEU A 296 -18.36 0.31 -4.83
C LEU A 296 -17.28 1.02 -3.98
N ALA A 297 -17.02 2.31 -4.24
CA ALA A 297 -16.13 3.13 -3.41
C ALA A 297 -16.63 3.26 -1.98
N TYR A 298 -17.89 3.62 -1.80
CA TYR A 298 -18.49 3.75 -0.47
C TYR A 298 -18.67 2.40 0.23
N SER A 299 -18.97 1.34 -0.52
CA SER A 299 -18.93 -0.04 -0.01
C SER A 299 -17.54 -0.40 0.53
N THR A 300 -16.47 -0.03 -0.19
CA THR A 300 -15.09 -0.25 0.27
C THR A 300 -14.80 0.50 1.56
N ILE A 301 -15.26 1.76 1.70
CA ILE A 301 -15.14 2.53 2.95
C ILE A 301 -15.79 1.76 4.11
N SER A 302 -17.03 1.31 3.93
CA SER A 302 -17.74 0.53 4.95
C SER A 302 -17.00 -0.75 5.32
N GLN A 303 -16.51 -1.51 4.33
CA GLN A 303 -15.77 -2.76 4.57
C GLN A 303 -14.44 -2.54 5.32
N LEU A 304 -13.73 -1.46 5.03
CA LEU A 304 -12.53 -1.08 5.79
C LEU A 304 -12.88 -0.74 7.24
N GLY A 305 -14.02 -0.09 7.46
CA GLY A 305 -14.54 0.16 8.80
C GLY A 305 -14.68 -1.13 9.61
N TYR A 306 -15.21 -2.24 9.01
CA TYR A 306 -15.31 -3.53 9.70
C TYR A 306 -13.95 -4.07 10.14
N ILE A 307 -12.93 -3.97 9.25
CA ILE A 307 -11.58 -4.45 9.57
C ILE A 307 -11.00 -3.62 10.73
N ILE A 308 -11.15 -2.29 10.68
CA ILE A 308 -10.66 -1.40 11.73
C ILE A 308 -11.37 -1.61 13.05
N THR A 309 -12.70 -1.82 13.03
CA THR A 309 -13.48 -2.18 14.23
C THR A 309 -13.00 -3.49 14.85
N GLY A 310 -12.62 -4.46 14.01
CA GLY A 310 -12.07 -5.74 14.48
C GLY A 310 -10.64 -5.65 15.03
N LEU A 311 -9.90 -4.57 14.73
CA LEU A 311 -8.59 -4.28 15.31
C LEU A 311 -8.69 -3.53 16.65
N GLY A 312 -9.69 -2.66 16.83
CA GLY A 312 -9.95 -1.91 18.08
C GLY A 312 -10.78 -2.68 19.06
#